data_3730107889ff39cd72b48155617d6394
#
_entry.id   3730107889ff39cd72b48155617d6394
#
_cell.length_a   1.000
_cell.length_b   1.000
_cell.length_c   1.000
_cell.angle_alpha   90.00
_cell.angle_beta   90.00
_cell.angle_gamma   90.00
#
_symmetry.space_group_name_H-M   'P 1'
#
loop_
_entity.id
_entity.type
_entity.pdbx_description
1 polymer ?
#
loop_
_entity_poly.entity_id
_entity_poly.type
_entity_poly.pdbx_seq_one_letter_code
_entity_poly.pdbx_strand_id
1 'polypeptide(L)'
;MRLNSAVEALAQARRARLALPRNVRALSWVSFANDAASELAYPVVPLFLTVTLGAPVAAVGLIEGVAEGIAVGLRGAAGWLSDRWGERRLPWVGGGYGGSAVGRIVVAAAPHWGWVLGGRVVDRLGKGARTAPRDALIRDSTPAPLLGAAFGYHRALDTAGAVVGPLAAVALLGAGLSFRSVLWFAVAPGFLALLLLRAVREAPRASAEPAAPTEGGPLPRGFWMVLGIWFVFSLGNSSDVFLLLRAKELGLGTTMVVLAYAAYNVVYSGLSWPLGAFSDRHRRELVLGGGLLVFGLVYLGFAVAPGSWAVWPLFAAYGAYIAATDGIARAWVADQVPGRAIGTAYGIFSAATGGALLLASITAGLLWSHVSPAAPFVLGASGAAVALALLLVSSARPGPGATPRDAPPPA
;
A
#
# COMPACT_ATOMS: atom_id res chain seq x y z
N MET A 1 -34.45 15.29 9.27
CA MET A 1 -33.96 15.26 7.86
C MET A 1 -32.65 14.45 7.66
N ARG A 2 -31.62 14.55 8.51
CA ARG A 2 -30.33 13.84 8.35
C ARG A 2 -30.39 12.33 8.60
N LEU A 3 -31.29 11.81 9.43
CA LEU A 3 -31.41 10.37 9.70
C LEU A 3 -32.00 9.58 8.52
N ASN A 4 -32.98 10.16 7.81
CA ASN A 4 -33.59 9.53 6.64
C ASN A 4 -32.59 9.42 5.47
N SER A 5 -31.73 10.42 5.25
CA SER A 5 -30.71 10.39 4.20
C SER A 5 -29.65 9.30 4.47
N ALA A 6 -29.29 9.06 5.73
CA ALA A 6 -28.37 7.98 6.09
C ALA A 6 -28.98 6.59 5.90
N VAL A 7 -30.28 6.41 6.26
CA VAL A 7 -31.01 5.16 6.05
C VAL A 7 -31.20 4.87 4.56
N GLU A 8 -31.51 5.89 3.76
CA GLU A 8 -31.63 5.74 2.29
C GLU A 8 -30.28 5.41 1.66
N ALA A 9 -29.18 6.05 2.09
CA ALA A 9 -27.84 5.73 1.62
C ALA A 9 -27.43 4.30 1.98
N LEU A 10 -27.75 3.80 3.18
CA LEU A 10 -27.52 2.41 3.58
C LEU A 10 -28.37 1.43 2.77
N ALA A 11 -29.65 1.75 2.52
CA ALA A 11 -30.53 0.93 1.69
C ALA A 11 -30.05 0.87 0.25
N GLN A 12 -29.57 1.98 -0.31
CA GLN A 12 -29.01 2.08 -1.65
C GLN A 12 -27.69 1.30 -1.76
N ALA A 13 -26.80 1.42 -0.79
CA ALA A 13 -25.57 0.63 -0.69
C ALA A 13 -25.85 -0.88 -0.59
N ARG A 14 -26.89 -1.28 0.17
CA ARG A 14 -27.34 -2.67 0.28
C ARG A 14 -27.89 -3.21 -1.05
N ARG A 15 -28.69 -2.41 -1.77
CA ARG A 15 -29.22 -2.77 -3.10
C ARG A 15 -28.08 -2.90 -4.12
N ALA A 16 -27.15 -1.95 -4.13
CA ALA A 16 -25.96 -1.99 -4.99
C ALA A 16 -25.10 -3.24 -4.73
N ARG A 17 -24.90 -3.60 -3.44
CA ARG A 17 -24.17 -4.82 -3.05
C ARG A 17 -24.85 -6.10 -3.57
N LEU A 18 -26.17 -6.16 -3.56
CA LEU A 18 -26.93 -7.32 -4.07
C LEU A 18 -26.91 -7.44 -5.58
N ALA A 19 -26.69 -6.33 -6.29
CA ALA A 19 -26.57 -6.26 -7.75
C ALA A 19 -25.14 -6.59 -8.26
N LEU A 20 -24.12 -6.66 -7.37
CA LEU A 20 -22.75 -6.94 -7.78
C LEU A 20 -22.59 -8.37 -8.29
N PRO A 21 -21.86 -8.57 -9.42
CA PRO A 21 -21.57 -9.88 -9.99
C PRO A 21 -20.93 -10.83 -8.97
N ARG A 22 -21.18 -12.13 -9.14
CA ARG A 22 -20.65 -13.18 -8.27
C ARG A 22 -19.12 -13.13 -8.19
N ASN A 23 -18.42 -12.91 -9.31
CA ASN A 23 -16.97 -12.81 -9.35
C ASN A 23 -16.44 -11.68 -8.50
N VAL A 24 -17.07 -10.49 -8.55
CA VAL A 24 -16.69 -9.34 -7.73
C VAL A 24 -16.77 -9.67 -6.24
N ARG A 25 -17.90 -10.24 -5.81
CA ARG A 25 -18.09 -10.64 -4.41
C ARG A 25 -17.08 -11.69 -3.98
N ALA A 26 -16.85 -12.73 -4.80
CA ALA A 26 -15.90 -13.79 -4.49
C ALA A 26 -14.46 -13.26 -4.42
N LEU A 27 -14.00 -12.48 -5.40
CA LEU A 27 -12.67 -11.88 -5.41
C LEU A 27 -12.45 -10.92 -4.25
N SER A 28 -13.49 -10.21 -3.82
CA SER A 28 -13.40 -9.31 -2.66
C SER A 28 -13.22 -10.09 -1.35
N TRP A 29 -13.90 -11.22 -1.18
CA TRP A 29 -13.68 -12.10 -0.03
C TRP A 29 -12.33 -12.82 -0.08
N VAL A 30 -11.85 -13.19 -1.27
CA VAL A 30 -10.48 -13.70 -1.48
C VAL A 30 -9.45 -12.67 -1.02
N SER A 31 -9.64 -11.41 -1.41
CA SER A 31 -8.74 -10.31 -1.01
C SER A 31 -8.79 -10.08 0.49
N PHE A 32 -9.98 -10.00 1.09
CA PHE A 32 -10.16 -9.90 2.55
C PHE A 32 -9.38 -10.97 3.31
N ALA A 33 -9.57 -12.24 2.94
CA ALA A 33 -8.90 -13.35 3.63
C ALA A 33 -7.39 -13.30 3.45
N ASN A 34 -6.92 -12.97 2.24
CA ASN A 34 -5.50 -12.85 1.97
C ASN A 34 -4.86 -11.65 2.70
N ASP A 35 -5.57 -10.51 2.78
CA ASP A 35 -5.05 -9.32 3.44
C ASP A 35 -5.08 -9.48 4.96
N ALA A 36 -6.12 -10.12 5.50
CA ALA A 36 -6.11 -10.55 6.91
C ALA A 36 -4.89 -11.43 7.23
N ALA A 37 -4.53 -12.38 6.33
CA ALA A 37 -3.34 -13.21 6.48
C ALA A 37 -2.04 -12.41 6.41
N SER A 38 -1.92 -11.49 5.44
CA SER A 38 -0.74 -10.65 5.25
C SER A 38 -0.52 -9.71 6.42
N GLU A 39 -1.57 -9.03 6.84
CA GLU A 39 -1.52 -8.00 7.87
C GLU A 39 -1.46 -8.57 9.30
N LEU A 40 -1.89 -9.83 9.49
CA LEU A 40 -1.60 -10.57 10.71
C LEU A 40 -0.10 -10.86 10.84
N ALA A 41 0.57 -11.22 9.74
CA ALA A 41 1.99 -11.52 9.73
C ALA A 41 2.86 -10.26 9.72
N TYR A 42 2.44 -9.19 9.04
CA TYR A 42 3.28 -8.03 8.76
C TYR A 42 3.92 -7.39 10.00
N PRO A 43 3.19 -7.02 11.07
CA PRO A 43 3.79 -6.43 12.26
C PRO A 43 4.57 -7.44 13.12
N VAL A 44 4.37 -8.75 12.90
CA VAL A 44 5.03 -9.81 13.67
C VAL A 44 6.36 -10.21 13.06
N VAL A 45 6.51 -10.17 11.73
CA VAL A 45 7.73 -10.58 11.02
C VAL A 45 8.98 -9.86 11.51
N PRO A 46 9.04 -8.52 11.66
CA PRO A 46 10.24 -7.84 12.13
C PRO A 46 10.63 -8.22 13.56
N LEU A 47 9.62 -8.45 14.41
CA LEU A 47 9.84 -8.90 15.79
C LEU A 47 10.31 -10.38 15.82
N PHE A 48 9.76 -11.22 14.96
CA PHE A 48 10.22 -12.59 14.78
C PHE A 48 11.66 -12.64 14.30
N LEU A 49 12.03 -11.79 13.32
CA LEU A 49 13.41 -11.69 12.81
C LEU A 49 14.40 -11.29 13.92
N THR A 50 14.10 -10.22 14.63
CA THR A 50 15.04 -9.65 15.59
C THR A 50 15.05 -10.38 16.93
N VAL A 51 13.88 -10.73 17.46
CA VAL A 51 13.76 -11.32 18.81
C VAL A 51 13.92 -12.83 18.80
N THR A 52 13.33 -13.53 17.79
CA THR A 52 13.36 -15.01 17.75
C THR A 52 14.53 -15.55 16.98
N LEU A 53 14.86 -14.95 15.81
CA LEU A 53 15.91 -15.44 14.93
C LEU A 53 17.25 -14.70 15.14
N GLY A 54 17.31 -13.68 16.01
CA GLY A 54 18.51 -12.91 16.28
C GLY A 54 19.09 -12.16 15.07
N ALA A 55 18.26 -11.84 14.08
CA ALA A 55 18.68 -11.16 12.87
C ALA A 55 19.10 -9.71 13.17
N PRO A 56 20.20 -9.21 12.59
CA PRO A 56 20.52 -7.79 12.67
C PRO A 56 19.48 -6.94 11.95
N VAL A 57 19.24 -5.72 12.39
CA VAL A 57 18.24 -4.81 11.77
C VAL A 57 18.60 -4.50 10.30
N ALA A 58 19.88 -4.54 9.94
CA ALA A 58 20.32 -4.44 8.55
C ALA A 58 19.71 -5.56 7.68
N ALA A 59 19.59 -6.80 8.19
CA ALA A 59 18.94 -7.89 7.48
C ALA A 59 17.43 -7.65 7.34
N VAL A 60 16.78 -7.02 8.31
CA VAL A 60 15.37 -6.59 8.19
C VAL A 60 15.20 -5.59 7.05
N GLY A 61 16.08 -4.58 6.98
CA GLY A 61 16.08 -3.58 5.90
C GLY A 61 16.29 -4.20 4.52
N LEU A 62 17.21 -5.17 4.41
CA LEU A 62 17.44 -5.92 3.17
C LEU A 62 16.20 -6.72 2.77
N ILE A 63 15.59 -7.47 3.71
CA ILE A 63 14.41 -8.29 3.45
C ILE A 63 13.24 -7.44 2.97
N GLU A 64 12.93 -6.36 3.67
CA GLU A 64 11.82 -5.47 3.31
C GLU A 64 12.10 -4.71 2.01
N GLY A 65 13.31 -4.18 1.84
CA GLY A 65 13.70 -3.49 0.61
C GLY A 65 13.59 -4.39 -0.62
N VAL A 66 14.18 -5.59 -0.59
CA VAL A 66 14.09 -6.56 -1.70
C VAL A 66 12.65 -6.97 -1.96
N ALA A 67 11.88 -7.26 -0.90
CA ALA A 67 10.48 -7.67 -1.03
C ALA A 67 9.62 -6.60 -1.70
N GLU A 68 9.68 -5.35 -1.25
CA GLU A 68 8.89 -4.26 -1.85
C GLU A 68 9.38 -3.90 -3.25
N GLY A 69 10.69 -3.89 -3.51
CA GLY A 69 11.25 -3.65 -4.83
C GLY A 69 10.74 -4.66 -5.87
N ILE A 70 10.70 -5.95 -5.51
CA ILE A 70 10.16 -7.03 -6.36
C ILE A 70 8.66 -6.83 -6.59
N ALA A 71 7.88 -6.52 -5.54
CA ALA A 71 6.44 -6.33 -5.67
C ALA A 71 6.09 -5.19 -6.65
N VAL A 72 6.85 -4.11 -6.61
CA VAL A 72 6.64 -2.95 -7.49
C VAL A 72 7.08 -3.27 -8.93
N GLY A 73 8.27 -3.83 -9.12
CA GLY A 73 8.79 -4.17 -10.45
C GLY A 73 7.91 -5.17 -11.20
N LEU A 74 7.41 -6.18 -10.49
CA LEU A 74 6.61 -7.23 -11.10
C LEU A 74 5.17 -6.81 -11.44
N ARG A 75 4.64 -5.78 -10.77
CA ARG A 75 3.25 -5.32 -11.01
C ARG A 75 3.02 -4.89 -12.45
N GLY A 76 3.95 -4.14 -13.02
CA GLY A 76 3.90 -3.71 -14.43
C GLY A 76 4.10 -4.86 -15.40
N ALA A 77 5.10 -5.70 -15.14
CA ALA A 77 5.42 -6.85 -15.99
C ALA A 77 4.29 -7.90 -16.01
N ALA A 78 3.68 -8.20 -14.85
CA ALA A 78 2.59 -9.18 -14.77
C ALA A 78 1.33 -8.71 -15.49
N GLY A 79 1.00 -7.41 -15.45
CA GLY A 79 -0.10 -6.84 -16.22
C GLY A 79 0.11 -7.06 -17.72
N TRP A 80 1.27 -6.63 -18.23
CA TRP A 80 1.63 -6.80 -19.64
C TRP A 80 1.67 -8.27 -20.07
N LEU A 81 2.22 -9.14 -19.22
CA LEU A 81 2.36 -10.57 -19.49
C LEU A 81 0.99 -11.28 -19.50
N SER A 82 0.10 -10.93 -18.56
CA SER A 82 -1.26 -11.48 -18.51
C SER A 82 -2.10 -11.07 -19.70
N ASP A 83 -1.86 -9.88 -20.26
CA ASP A 83 -2.56 -9.42 -21.46
C ASP A 83 -2.05 -10.10 -22.74
N ARG A 84 -0.77 -10.51 -22.76
CA ARG A 84 -0.12 -11.10 -23.95
C ARG A 84 -0.15 -12.63 -23.98
N TRP A 85 -0.13 -13.31 -22.82
CA TRP A 85 0.02 -14.77 -22.74
C TRP A 85 -1.27 -15.53 -22.48
N GLY A 86 -2.41 -14.94 -22.67
CA GLY A 86 -3.60 -15.74 -22.70
C GLY A 86 -4.91 -15.07 -22.38
N GLU A 87 -5.94 -15.74 -22.84
CA GLU A 87 -7.33 -15.39 -22.62
C GLU A 87 -7.78 -15.64 -21.18
N ARG A 88 -6.91 -16.26 -20.33
CA ARG A 88 -7.26 -16.70 -18.97
C ARG A 88 -6.49 -15.92 -17.91
N ARG A 89 -7.22 -15.21 -17.07
CA ARG A 89 -6.67 -14.42 -15.95
C ARG A 89 -6.63 -15.19 -14.62
N LEU A 90 -7.54 -16.16 -14.48
CA LEU A 90 -7.68 -16.92 -13.25
C LEU A 90 -6.43 -17.72 -12.86
N PRO A 91 -5.64 -18.32 -13.78
CA PRO A 91 -4.39 -18.97 -13.43
C PRO A 91 -3.35 -18.02 -12.81
N TRP A 92 -3.26 -16.78 -13.32
CA TRP A 92 -2.38 -15.75 -12.74
C TRP A 92 -2.81 -15.36 -11.35
N VAL A 93 -4.11 -15.15 -11.15
CA VAL A 93 -4.70 -14.83 -9.85
C VAL A 93 -4.48 -15.98 -8.88
N GLY A 94 -4.75 -17.23 -9.31
CA GLY A 94 -4.57 -18.44 -8.49
C GLY A 94 -3.11 -18.70 -8.13
N GLY A 95 -2.21 -18.63 -9.11
CA GLY A 95 -0.77 -18.76 -8.92
C GLY A 95 -0.21 -17.70 -7.98
N GLY A 96 -0.70 -16.45 -8.10
CA GLY A 96 -0.31 -15.36 -7.23
C GLY A 96 -0.73 -15.53 -5.76
N TYR A 97 -1.97 -15.94 -5.50
CA TYR A 97 -2.42 -16.26 -4.14
C TYR A 97 -1.74 -17.52 -3.60
N GLY A 98 -1.52 -18.53 -4.45
CA GLY A 98 -0.77 -19.74 -4.09
C GLY A 98 0.67 -19.44 -3.70
N GLY A 99 1.37 -18.64 -4.49
CA GLY A 99 2.72 -18.16 -4.18
C GLY A 99 2.77 -17.42 -2.84
N SER A 100 1.82 -16.51 -2.58
CA SER A 100 1.74 -15.83 -1.29
C SER A 100 1.50 -16.79 -0.12
N ALA A 101 0.67 -17.82 -0.27
CA ALA A 101 0.44 -18.83 0.77
C ALA A 101 1.71 -19.66 1.04
N VAL A 102 2.41 -20.08 -0.01
CA VAL A 102 3.69 -20.80 0.12
C VAL A 102 4.75 -19.92 0.79
N GLY A 103 4.86 -18.64 0.39
CA GLY A 103 5.77 -17.69 1.00
C GLY A 103 5.56 -17.56 2.51
N ARG A 104 4.29 -17.50 2.97
CA ARG A 104 3.95 -17.44 4.41
C ARG A 104 4.32 -18.72 5.15
N ILE A 105 4.14 -19.90 4.55
CA ILE A 105 4.59 -21.17 5.13
C ILE A 105 6.11 -21.14 5.33
N VAL A 106 6.87 -20.72 4.30
CA VAL A 106 8.33 -20.64 4.37
C VAL A 106 8.76 -19.67 5.49
N VAL A 107 8.09 -18.52 5.63
CA VAL A 107 8.36 -17.55 6.73
C VAL A 107 8.06 -18.17 8.10
N ALA A 108 6.91 -18.82 8.28
CA ALA A 108 6.53 -19.44 9.56
C ALA A 108 7.44 -20.59 9.97
N ALA A 109 7.90 -21.39 8.99
CA ALA A 109 8.81 -22.51 9.19
C ALA A 109 10.29 -22.10 9.30
N ALA A 110 10.65 -20.83 9.04
CA ALA A 110 12.02 -20.38 8.89
C ALA A 110 12.92 -20.73 10.09
N PRO A 111 14.05 -21.45 9.88
CA PRO A 111 15.04 -21.72 10.93
C PRO A 111 16.00 -20.54 11.14
N HIS A 112 16.21 -19.68 10.12
CA HIS A 112 17.03 -18.48 10.19
C HIS A 112 16.53 -17.42 9.21
N TRP A 113 17.00 -16.18 9.35
CA TRP A 113 16.49 -15.01 8.61
C TRP A 113 16.58 -15.12 7.08
N GLY A 114 17.54 -15.86 6.52
CA GLY A 114 17.65 -16.07 5.08
C GLY A 114 16.43 -16.80 4.48
N TRP A 115 15.80 -17.70 5.23
CA TRP A 115 14.54 -18.34 4.81
C TRP A 115 13.39 -17.35 4.80
N VAL A 116 13.39 -16.40 5.75
CA VAL A 116 12.39 -15.32 5.77
C VAL A 116 12.52 -14.45 4.52
N LEU A 117 13.75 -14.13 4.09
CA LEU A 117 13.97 -13.43 2.81
C LEU A 117 13.38 -14.21 1.65
N GLY A 118 13.66 -15.50 1.53
CA GLY A 118 13.11 -16.37 0.47
C GLY A 118 11.57 -16.38 0.50
N GLY A 119 10.98 -16.58 1.67
CA GLY A 119 9.52 -16.58 1.84
C GLY A 119 8.88 -15.24 1.48
N ARG A 120 9.49 -14.12 1.87
CA ARG A 120 9.02 -12.76 1.52
C ARG A 120 9.12 -12.50 0.02
N VAL A 121 10.21 -12.93 -0.62
CA VAL A 121 10.36 -12.83 -2.08
C VAL A 121 9.25 -13.59 -2.78
N VAL A 122 8.99 -14.86 -2.40
CA VAL A 122 7.91 -15.67 -2.99
C VAL A 122 6.53 -15.03 -2.77
N ASP A 123 6.24 -14.52 -1.58
CA ASP A 123 4.99 -13.81 -1.29
C ASP A 123 4.83 -12.56 -2.18
N ARG A 124 5.90 -11.76 -2.33
CA ARG A 124 5.85 -10.53 -3.14
C ARG A 124 5.78 -10.79 -4.64
N LEU A 125 6.43 -11.84 -5.14
CA LEU A 125 6.22 -12.33 -6.50
C LEU A 125 4.76 -12.71 -6.72
N GLY A 126 4.16 -13.44 -5.78
CA GLY A 126 2.73 -13.76 -5.80
C GLY A 126 1.84 -12.53 -5.82
N LYS A 127 2.12 -11.53 -4.97
CA LYS A 127 1.38 -10.25 -4.92
C LYS A 127 1.49 -9.47 -6.23
N GLY A 128 2.69 -9.37 -6.80
CA GLY A 128 2.91 -8.71 -8.09
C GLY A 128 2.16 -9.39 -9.22
N ALA A 129 2.24 -10.73 -9.30
CA ALA A 129 1.63 -11.51 -10.36
C ALA A 129 0.08 -11.44 -10.38
N ARG A 130 -0.58 -11.36 -9.21
CA ARG A 130 -2.06 -11.41 -9.14
C ARG A 130 -2.75 -10.06 -9.27
N THR A 131 -2.09 -8.94 -8.92
CA THR A 131 -2.78 -7.65 -8.72
C THR A 131 -3.46 -7.16 -10.01
N ALA A 132 -2.71 -7.02 -11.11
CA ALA A 132 -3.25 -6.54 -12.37
C ALA A 132 -4.26 -7.52 -13.01
N PRO A 133 -4.01 -8.85 -13.08
CA PRO A 133 -4.99 -9.80 -13.59
C PRO A 133 -6.29 -9.85 -12.76
N ARG A 134 -6.20 -9.73 -11.42
CA ARG A 134 -7.37 -9.65 -10.54
C ARG A 134 -8.23 -8.44 -10.84
N ASP A 135 -7.62 -7.27 -10.93
CA ASP A 135 -8.34 -6.02 -11.17
C ASP A 135 -9.00 -6.03 -12.57
N ALA A 136 -8.31 -6.62 -13.55
CA ALA A 136 -8.86 -6.85 -14.87
C ALA A 136 -10.04 -7.84 -14.84
N LEU A 137 -9.97 -8.92 -14.06
CA LEU A 137 -11.07 -9.87 -13.92
C LEU A 137 -12.31 -9.26 -13.24
N ILE A 138 -12.11 -8.36 -12.26
CA ILE A 138 -13.20 -7.56 -11.66
C ILE A 138 -13.85 -6.71 -12.74
N ARG A 139 -13.07 -5.99 -13.54
CA ARG A 139 -13.56 -5.14 -14.63
C ARG A 139 -14.35 -5.94 -15.65
N ASP A 140 -13.79 -7.05 -16.14
CA ASP A 140 -14.41 -7.86 -17.19
C ASP A 140 -15.70 -8.58 -16.72
N SER A 141 -15.82 -8.79 -15.40
CA SER A 141 -17.01 -9.36 -14.77
C SER A 141 -18.10 -8.34 -14.45
N THR A 142 -17.85 -7.03 -14.65
CA THR A 142 -18.72 -5.97 -14.15
C THR A 142 -19.26 -5.09 -15.27
N PRO A 143 -20.60 -4.88 -15.37
CA PRO A 143 -21.18 -3.90 -16.27
C PRO A 143 -20.63 -2.49 -16.00
N ALA A 144 -20.38 -1.70 -17.06
CA ALA A 144 -19.79 -0.36 -16.97
C ALA A 144 -20.41 0.57 -15.90
N PRO A 145 -21.75 0.64 -15.73
CA PRO A 145 -22.37 1.50 -14.72
C PRO A 145 -22.07 1.08 -13.26
N LEU A 146 -21.62 -0.15 -13.02
CA LEU A 146 -21.36 -0.72 -11.70
C LEU A 146 -19.88 -0.80 -11.35
N LEU A 147 -18.97 -0.36 -12.22
CA LEU A 147 -17.52 -0.46 -12.02
C LEU A 147 -17.05 0.24 -10.74
N GLY A 148 -17.53 1.46 -10.49
CA GLY A 148 -17.19 2.19 -9.28
C GLY A 148 -17.63 1.45 -8.00
N ALA A 149 -18.85 0.92 -8.01
CA ALA A 149 -19.38 0.13 -6.89
C ALA A 149 -18.60 -1.19 -6.69
N ALA A 150 -18.20 -1.84 -7.78
CA ALA A 150 -17.44 -3.09 -7.74
C ALA A 150 -16.04 -2.88 -7.14
N PHE A 151 -15.29 -1.91 -7.62
CA PHE A 151 -13.97 -1.57 -7.08
C PHE A 151 -14.05 -1.01 -5.65
N GLY A 152 -15.07 -0.19 -5.35
CA GLY A 152 -15.33 0.31 -4.00
C GLY A 152 -15.61 -0.82 -3.00
N TYR A 153 -16.45 -1.79 -3.37
CA TYR A 153 -16.73 -2.96 -2.55
C TYR A 153 -15.49 -3.84 -2.33
N HIS A 154 -14.73 -4.05 -3.41
CA HIS A 154 -13.48 -4.79 -3.35
C HIS A 154 -12.49 -4.11 -2.38
N ARG A 155 -12.31 -2.78 -2.51
CA ARG A 155 -11.41 -2.02 -1.65
C ARG A 155 -11.85 -2.02 -0.19
N ALA A 156 -13.17 -1.92 0.06
CA ALA A 156 -13.69 -1.96 1.41
C ALA A 156 -13.38 -3.28 2.13
N LEU A 157 -13.51 -4.43 1.43
CA LEU A 157 -13.17 -5.73 2.00
C LEU A 157 -11.65 -5.93 2.14
N ASP A 158 -10.85 -5.48 1.17
CA ASP A 158 -9.39 -5.43 1.22
C ASP A 158 -8.93 -4.71 2.52
N THR A 159 -9.41 -3.48 2.72
CA THR A 159 -9.10 -2.68 3.91
C THR A 159 -9.64 -3.31 5.21
N ALA A 160 -10.82 -3.95 5.17
CA ALA A 160 -11.34 -4.65 6.34
C ALA A 160 -10.42 -5.83 6.76
N GLY A 161 -9.83 -6.54 5.79
CA GLY A 161 -8.80 -7.55 6.05
C GLY A 161 -7.57 -6.96 6.73
N ALA A 162 -7.13 -5.78 6.27
CA ALA A 162 -6.00 -5.06 6.85
C ALA A 162 -6.23 -4.55 8.29
N VAL A 163 -7.48 -4.43 8.72
CA VAL A 163 -7.81 -4.13 10.13
C VAL A 163 -7.90 -5.42 10.95
N VAL A 164 -8.57 -6.44 10.43
CA VAL A 164 -8.79 -7.71 11.15
C VAL A 164 -7.48 -8.44 11.42
N GLY A 165 -6.53 -8.43 10.47
CA GLY A 165 -5.23 -9.10 10.60
C GLY A 165 -4.45 -8.67 11.84
N PRO A 166 -4.09 -7.39 11.99
CA PRO A 166 -3.35 -6.91 13.16
C PRO A 166 -4.11 -7.10 14.48
N LEU A 167 -5.44 -6.94 14.50
CA LEU A 167 -6.24 -7.20 15.69
C LEU A 167 -6.19 -8.68 16.10
N ALA A 168 -6.22 -9.60 15.14
CA ALA A 168 -6.01 -11.02 15.40
C ALA A 168 -4.61 -11.30 15.94
N ALA A 169 -3.56 -10.63 15.40
CA ALA A 169 -2.21 -10.74 15.94
C ALA A 169 -2.12 -10.25 17.39
N VAL A 170 -2.78 -9.11 17.72
CA VAL A 170 -2.88 -8.61 19.09
C VAL A 170 -3.52 -9.64 20.02
N ALA A 171 -4.65 -10.22 19.61
CA ALA A 171 -5.35 -11.23 20.42
C ALA A 171 -4.50 -12.49 20.66
N LEU A 172 -3.83 -12.99 19.62
CA LEU A 172 -2.96 -14.18 19.72
C LEU A 172 -1.73 -13.92 20.58
N LEU A 173 -1.07 -12.79 20.42
CA LEU A 173 0.07 -12.38 21.26
C LEU A 173 -0.36 -12.12 22.72
N GLY A 174 -1.53 -11.51 22.91
CA GLY A 174 -2.12 -11.28 24.23
C GLY A 174 -2.48 -12.57 24.94
N ALA A 175 -2.81 -13.62 24.20
CA ALA A 175 -3.02 -14.99 24.71
C ALA A 175 -1.70 -15.75 24.98
N GLY A 176 -0.53 -15.10 24.84
CA GLY A 176 0.77 -15.67 25.14
C GLY A 176 1.38 -16.55 24.03
N LEU A 177 0.84 -16.54 22.82
CA LEU A 177 1.40 -17.31 21.72
C LEU A 177 2.74 -16.73 21.27
N SER A 178 3.67 -17.61 20.86
CA SER A 178 4.96 -17.21 20.29
C SER A 178 4.78 -16.54 18.91
N PHE A 179 5.73 -15.70 18.49
CA PHE A 179 5.73 -15.11 17.16
C PHE A 179 5.59 -16.16 16.04
N ARG A 180 6.30 -17.28 16.17
CA ARG A 180 6.21 -18.39 15.22
C ARG A 180 4.81 -18.98 15.14
N SER A 181 4.15 -19.18 16.29
CA SER A 181 2.76 -19.67 16.34
C SER A 181 1.81 -18.69 15.65
N VAL A 182 1.96 -17.40 15.89
CA VAL A 182 1.16 -16.34 15.24
C VAL A 182 1.35 -16.38 13.73
N LEU A 183 2.59 -16.55 13.24
CA LEU A 183 2.87 -16.69 11.81
C LEU A 183 2.22 -17.93 11.19
N TRP A 184 2.15 -19.06 11.92
CA TRP A 184 1.39 -20.23 11.47
C TRP A 184 -0.11 -19.96 11.41
N PHE A 185 -0.68 -19.20 12.35
CA PHE A 185 -2.09 -18.77 12.26
C PHE A 185 -2.35 -17.90 11.03
N ALA A 186 -1.39 -17.10 10.59
CA ALA A 186 -1.52 -16.29 9.37
C ALA A 186 -1.61 -17.14 8.09
N VAL A 187 -1.18 -18.41 8.13
CA VAL A 187 -1.28 -19.33 6.98
C VAL A 187 -2.75 -19.70 6.71
N ALA A 188 -3.56 -19.89 7.75
CA ALA A 188 -4.95 -20.35 7.62
C ALA A 188 -5.85 -19.43 6.77
N PRO A 189 -5.90 -18.09 6.99
CA PRO A 189 -6.67 -17.20 6.12
C PRO A 189 -6.12 -17.17 4.69
N GLY A 190 -4.81 -17.38 4.49
CA GLY A 190 -4.22 -17.52 3.16
C GLY A 190 -4.74 -18.73 2.39
N PHE A 191 -4.87 -19.87 3.04
CA PHE A 191 -5.54 -21.05 2.45
C PHE A 191 -7.03 -20.83 2.23
N LEU A 192 -7.72 -20.14 3.14
CA LEU A 192 -9.11 -19.77 2.95
C LEU A 192 -9.29 -18.92 1.68
N ALA A 193 -8.36 -18.00 1.39
CA ALA A 193 -8.38 -17.23 0.15
C ALA A 193 -8.32 -18.14 -1.09
N LEU A 194 -7.48 -19.18 -1.09
CA LEU A 194 -7.39 -20.16 -2.18
C LEU A 194 -8.67 -20.99 -2.32
N LEU A 195 -9.32 -21.36 -1.21
CA LEU A 195 -10.61 -22.07 -1.26
C LEU A 195 -11.71 -21.17 -1.84
N LEU A 196 -11.79 -19.92 -1.39
CA LEU A 196 -12.75 -18.94 -1.90
C LEU A 196 -12.55 -18.65 -3.40
N LEU A 197 -11.33 -18.74 -3.89
CA LEU A 197 -11.02 -18.54 -5.31
C LEU A 197 -11.71 -19.56 -6.22
N ARG A 198 -12.04 -20.76 -5.72
CA ARG A 198 -12.82 -21.76 -6.47
C ARG A 198 -14.23 -21.27 -6.83
N ALA A 199 -14.74 -20.25 -6.14
CA ALA A 199 -16.03 -19.63 -6.46
C ALA A 199 -15.95 -18.62 -7.62
N VAL A 200 -14.74 -18.23 -8.02
CA VAL A 200 -14.49 -17.31 -9.13
C VAL A 200 -14.47 -18.07 -10.45
N ARG A 201 -15.10 -17.50 -11.48
CA ARG A 201 -15.11 -18.05 -12.82
C ARG A 201 -14.34 -17.14 -13.77
N GLU A 202 -13.74 -17.72 -14.81
CA GLU A 202 -13.17 -16.92 -15.88
C GLU A 202 -14.28 -16.06 -16.49
N ALA A 203 -14.01 -14.77 -16.68
CA ALA A 203 -14.93 -13.87 -17.36
C ALA A 203 -14.56 -13.82 -18.85
N PRO A 204 -15.56 -13.78 -19.76
CA PRO A 204 -15.29 -13.50 -21.16
C PRO A 204 -14.52 -12.17 -21.23
N ARG A 205 -13.43 -12.17 -21.98
CA ARG A 205 -12.70 -10.92 -22.24
C ARG A 205 -13.68 -9.97 -22.94
N ALA A 206 -14.00 -8.84 -22.32
CA ALA A 206 -14.61 -7.76 -23.07
C ALA A 206 -13.69 -7.52 -24.27
N SER A 207 -14.22 -7.66 -25.49
CA SER A 207 -13.47 -7.39 -26.72
C SER A 207 -12.97 -5.95 -26.66
N ALA A 208 -11.88 -5.77 -25.95
CA ALA A 208 -11.12 -4.53 -26.05
C ALA A 208 -10.57 -4.58 -27.47
N GLU A 209 -10.99 -3.68 -28.32
CA GLU A 209 -10.18 -3.31 -29.47
C GLU A 209 -8.73 -3.30 -29.00
N PRO A 210 -7.80 -3.95 -29.73
CA PRO A 210 -6.40 -3.89 -29.40
C PRO A 210 -6.09 -2.41 -29.14
N ALA A 211 -5.70 -2.06 -27.93
CA ALA A 211 -5.28 -0.69 -27.66
C ALA A 211 -4.24 -0.41 -28.75
N ALA A 212 -4.58 0.49 -29.67
CA ALA A 212 -3.68 0.86 -30.76
C ALA A 212 -2.30 1.07 -30.16
N PRO A 213 -1.22 0.57 -30.80
CA PRO A 213 0.12 0.73 -30.30
C PRO A 213 0.24 2.20 -29.88
N THR A 214 0.43 2.44 -28.62
CA THR A 214 0.57 3.81 -28.12
C THR A 214 1.78 4.36 -28.82
N GLU A 215 1.54 5.20 -29.83
CA GLU A 215 2.59 6.09 -30.32
C GLU A 215 2.96 6.94 -29.11
N GLY A 216 3.99 6.46 -28.41
CA GLY A 216 4.47 7.04 -27.17
C GLY A 216 5.13 8.37 -27.45
N GLY A 217 4.34 9.43 -27.48
CA GLY A 217 4.89 10.76 -27.34
C GLY A 217 5.62 10.89 -26.01
N PRO A 218 6.65 11.74 -25.89
CA PRO A 218 7.37 11.95 -24.65
C PRO A 218 6.41 12.40 -23.55
N LEU A 219 6.57 11.83 -22.33
CA LEU A 219 5.78 12.22 -21.17
C LEU A 219 6.01 13.70 -20.84
N PRO A 220 4.95 14.43 -20.46
CA PRO A 220 5.04 15.87 -20.20
C PRO A 220 6.04 16.21 -19.09
N ARG A 221 6.61 17.41 -19.14
CA ARG A 221 7.55 17.89 -18.10
C ARG A 221 6.95 17.88 -16.71
N GLY A 222 5.64 18.12 -16.56
CA GLY A 222 4.93 18.05 -15.29
C GLY A 222 5.03 16.68 -14.65
N PHE A 223 4.92 15.59 -15.42
CA PHE A 223 5.11 14.23 -14.91
C PHE A 223 6.52 14.02 -14.33
N TRP A 224 7.56 14.44 -15.03
CA TRP A 224 8.95 14.26 -14.57
C TRP A 224 9.23 15.08 -13.31
N MET A 225 8.62 16.24 -13.17
CA MET A 225 8.69 17.06 -11.96
C MET A 225 8.05 16.32 -10.77
N VAL A 226 6.82 15.81 -10.93
CA VAL A 226 6.12 15.04 -9.89
C VAL A 226 6.92 13.80 -9.52
N LEU A 227 7.42 13.07 -10.51
CA LEU A 227 8.25 11.89 -10.30
C LEU A 227 9.53 12.24 -9.52
N GLY A 228 10.21 13.33 -9.87
CA GLY A 228 11.44 13.77 -9.20
C GLY A 228 11.20 14.09 -7.72
N ILE A 229 10.14 14.82 -7.40
CA ILE A 229 9.76 15.16 -6.02
C ILE A 229 9.49 13.87 -5.23
N TRP A 230 8.68 12.97 -5.80
CA TRP A 230 8.30 11.71 -5.13
C TRP A 230 9.46 10.72 -5.01
N PHE A 231 10.36 10.70 -5.99
CA PHE A 231 11.57 9.88 -5.94
C PHE A 231 12.50 10.32 -4.79
N VAL A 232 12.75 11.63 -4.66
CA VAL A 232 13.54 12.19 -3.55
C VAL A 232 12.90 11.87 -2.21
N PHE A 233 11.59 12.06 -2.07
CA PHE A 233 10.87 11.67 -0.87
C PHE A 233 11.01 10.18 -0.56
N SER A 234 10.85 9.31 -1.58
CA SER A 234 10.91 7.86 -1.42
C SER A 234 12.30 7.35 -1.01
N LEU A 235 13.38 8.07 -1.32
CA LEU A 235 14.72 7.74 -0.82
C LEU A 235 14.88 7.93 0.70
N GLY A 236 14.03 8.76 1.31
CA GLY A 236 13.96 8.93 2.78
C GLY A 236 12.86 8.11 3.45
N ASN A 237 11.87 7.66 2.68
CA ASN A 237 10.72 6.92 3.18
C ASN A 237 11.00 5.41 3.19
N SER A 238 11.63 4.93 4.29
CA SER A 238 11.89 3.51 4.49
C SER A 238 10.62 2.73 4.89
N SER A 239 10.71 1.39 4.91
CA SER A 239 9.60 0.51 5.32
C SER A 239 9.07 0.84 6.71
N ASP A 240 7.76 0.77 6.90
CA ASP A 240 7.04 0.95 8.18
C ASP A 240 7.56 0.04 9.30
N VAL A 241 8.24 -1.04 8.93
CA VAL A 241 8.89 -1.98 9.85
C VAL A 241 9.84 -1.26 10.83
N PHE A 242 10.55 -0.22 10.38
CA PHE A 242 11.45 0.55 11.24
C PHE A 242 10.71 1.33 12.33
N LEU A 243 9.47 1.77 12.06
CA LEU A 243 8.60 2.38 13.09
C LEU A 243 8.24 1.36 14.18
N LEU A 244 7.93 0.11 13.80
CA LEU A 244 7.63 -0.97 14.73
C LEU A 244 8.84 -1.32 15.60
N LEU A 245 10.03 -1.43 14.99
CA LEU A 245 11.27 -1.69 15.70
C LEU A 245 11.61 -0.54 16.64
N ARG A 246 11.43 0.71 16.21
CA ARG A 246 11.68 1.89 17.06
C ARG A 246 10.71 1.96 18.23
N ALA A 247 9.44 1.65 18.02
CA ALA A 247 8.44 1.57 19.09
C ALA A 247 8.81 0.52 20.14
N LYS A 248 9.33 -0.64 19.69
CA LYS A 248 9.85 -1.68 20.58
C LYS A 248 11.07 -1.22 21.37
N GLU A 249 12.01 -0.56 20.72
CA GLU A 249 13.21 -0.02 21.35
C GLU A 249 12.90 1.08 22.39
N LEU A 250 11.90 1.92 22.11
CA LEU A 250 11.38 2.93 23.04
C LEU A 250 10.66 2.32 24.28
N GLY A 251 10.65 0.98 24.39
CA GLY A 251 10.12 0.25 25.54
C GLY A 251 8.64 -0.13 25.42
N LEU A 252 8.03 0.01 24.23
CA LEU A 252 6.65 -0.45 24.04
C LEU A 252 6.60 -1.98 24.06
N GLY A 253 5.69 -2.55 24.86
CA GLY A 253 5.47 -3.99 24.90
C GLY A 253 5.06 -4.53 23.52
N THR A 254 5.45 -5.78 23.20
CA THR A 254 5.24 -6.37 21.86
C THR A 254 3.80 -6.27 21.37
N THR A 255 2.83 -6.63 22.21
CA THR A 255 1.40 -6.54 21.87
C THR A 255 0.98 -5.09 21.60
N MET A 256 1.52 -4.13 22.36
CA MET A 256 1.25 -2.71 22.19
C MET A 256 1.86 -2.15 20.89
N VAL A 257 3.01 -2.67 20.43
CA VAL A 257 3.58 -2.32 19.11
C VAL A 257 2.60 -2.71 18.00
N VAL A 258 2.05 -3.92 18.04
CA VAL A 258 1.09 -4.38 17.05
C VAL A 258 -0.23 -3.61 17.14
N LEU A 259 -0.66 -3.24 18.34
CA LEU A 259 -1.85 -2.41 18.55
C LEU A 259 -1.64 -0.99 18.00
N ALA A 260 -0.46 -0.39 18.21
CA ALA A 260 -0.12 0.92 17.63
C ALA A 260 -0.13 0.87 16.11
N TYR A 261 0.38 -0.22 15.51
CA TYR A 261 0.26 -0.47 14.07
C TYR A 261 -1.21 -0.54 13.60
N ALA A 262 -2.06 -1.25 14.33
CA ALA A 262 -3.49 -1.31 14.03
C ALA A 262 -4.15 0.08 14.14
N ALA A 263 -3.79 0.85 15.17
CA ALA A 263 -4.33 2.19 15.40
C ALA A 263 -4.01 3.16 14.26
N TYR A 264 -2.76 3.14 13.74
CA TYR A 264 -2.43 3.99 12.60
C TYR A 264 -3.23 3.61 11.34
N ASN A 265 -3.47 2.32 11.10
CA ASN A 265 -4.29 1.87 9.98
C ASN A 265 -5.74 2.33 10.09
N VAL A 266 -6.29 2.41 11.31
CA VAL A 266 -7.63 2.98 11.55
C VAL A 266 -7.65 4.47 11.18
N VAL A 267 -6.66 5.24 11.62
CA VAL A 267 -6.54 6.67 11.28
C VAL A 267 -6.36 6.84 9.77
N TYR A 268 -5.47 6.06 9.15
CA TYR A 268 -5.25 6.06 7.71
C TYR A 268 -6.55 5.80 6.94
N SER A 269 -7.27 4.73 7.28
CA SER A 269 -8.52 4.37 6.62
C SER A 269 -9.61 5.42 6.80
N GLY A 270 -9.73 5.98 8.02
CA GLY A 270 -10.73 6.99 8.36
C GLY A 270 -10.51 8.34 7.66
N LEU A 271 -9.24 8.73 7.47
CA LEU A 271 -8.88 10.03 6.87
C LEU A 271 -8.69 9.96 5.34
N SER A 272 -8.50 8.77 4.74
CA SER A 272 -8.22 8.64 3.31
C SER A 272 -9.32 9.22 2.42
N TRP A 273 -10.59 8.93 2.71
CA TRP A 273 -11.70 9.47 1.94
C TRP A 273 -11.90 10.99 2.16
N PRO A 274 -11.93 11.53 3.39
CA PRO A 274 -12.06 12.97 3.60
C PRO A 274 -10.93 13.77 2.95
N LEU A 275 -9.68 13.34 3.08
CA LEU A 275 -8.53 14.03 2.49
C LEU A 275 -8.52 13.91 0.96
N GLY A 276 -8.92 12.75 0.41
CA GLY A 276 -9.12 12.59 -1.02
C GLY A 276 -10.17 13.56 -1.56
N ALA A 277 -11.36 13.63 -0.94
CA ALA A 277 -12.42 14.56 -1.32
C ALA A 277 -12.01 16.03 -1.15
N PHE A 278 -11.21 16.34 -0.15
CA PHE A 278 -10.65 17.69 0.04
C PHE A 278 -9.66 18.03 -1.07
N SER A 279 -8.81 17.08 -1.48
CA SER A 279 -7.84 17.28 -2.56
C SER A 279 -8.48 17.45 -3.93
N ASP A 280 -9.70 16.93 -4.15
CA ASP A 280 -10.45 17.13 -5.40
C ASP A 280 -11.00 18.55 -5.54
N ARG A 281 -11.20 19.26 -4.41
CA ARG A 281 -11.71 20.64 -4.35
C ARG A 281 -10.64 21.70 -4.17
N HIS A 282 -9.44 21.28 -3.78
CA HIS A 282 -8.31 22.17 -3.51
C HIS A 282 -7.10 21.73 -4.32
N ARG A 283 -6.04 22.57 -4.36
CA ARG A 283 -4.78 22.20 -5.02
C ARG A 283 -4.19 20.97 -4.34
N ARG A 284 -3.92 19.91 -5.13
CA ARG A 284 -3.35 18.64 -4.62
C ARG A 284 -2.02 18.86 -3.92
N GLU A 285 -1.22 19.81 -4.41
CA GLU A 285 0.09 20.16 -3.84
C GLU A 285 -0.02 20.63 -2.38
N LEU A 286 -1.14 21.24 -2.00
CA LEU A 286 -1.36 21.71 -0.64
C LEU A 286 -1.57 20.53 0.32
N VAL A 287 -2.35 19.53 -0.08
CA VAL A 287 -2.60 18.32 0.72
C VAL A 287 -1.34 17.46 0.79
N LEU A 288 -0.66 17.28 -0.34
CA LEU A 288 0.61 16.55 -0.42
C LEU A 288 1.70 17.23 0.40
N GLY A 289 1.82 18.56 0.33
CA GLY A 289 2.77 19.33 1.14
C GLY A 289 2.50 19.20 2.64
N GLY A 290 1.21 19.25 3.05
CA GLY A 290 0.80 18.96 4.42
C GLY A 290 1.18 17.55 4.86
N GLY A 291 0.97 16.55 3.99
CA GLY A 291 1.38 15.17 4.23
C GLY A 291 2.91 15.04 4.40
N LEU A 292 3.71 15.63 3.53
CA LEU A 292 5.19 15.64 3.64
C LEU A 292 5.68 16.30 4.92
N LEU A 293 5.03 17.41 5.33
CA LEU A 293 5.34 18.08 6.59
C LEU A 293 5.04 17.17 7.79
N VAL A 294 3.85 16.55 7.81
CA VAL A 294 3.47 15.61 8.88
C VAL A 294 4.44 14.45 8.93
N PHE A 295 4.81 13.85 7.80
CA PHE A 295 5.83 12.79 7.75
C PHE A 295 7.16 13.25 8.37
N GLY A 296 7.68 14.42 7.95
CA GLY A 296 8.93 14.96 8.49
C GLY A 296 8.87 15.15 10.00
N LEU A 297 7.78 15.70 10.52
CA LEU A 297 7.57 15.89 11.98
C LEU A 297 7.46 14.54 12.71
N VAL A 298 6.76 13.56 12.15
CA VAL A 298 6.65 12.21 12.73
C VAL A 298 8.02 11.53 12.79
N TYR A 299 8.79 11.59 11.70
CA TYR A 299 10.12 10.98 11.66
C TYR A 299 11.08 11.69 12.62
N LEU A 300 11.09 13.02 12.68
CA LEU A 300 11.85 13.74 13.72
C LEU A 300 11.38 13.37 15.12
N GLY A 301 10.06 13.25 15.32
CA GLY A 301 9.49 12.77 16.58
C GLY A 301 10.02 11.40 16.99
N PHE A 302 10.07 10.43 16.08
CA PHE A 302 10.67 9.11 16.36
C PHE A 302 12.17 9.15 16.59
N ALA A 303 12.90 10.07 15.94
CA ALA A 303 14.34 10.25 16.18
C ALA A 303 14.63 10.68 17.62
N VAL A 304 13.84 11.63 18.16
CA VAL A 304 14.07 12.25 19.47
C VAL A 304 13.10 11.77 20.57
N ALA A 305 12.25 10.78 20.29
CA ALA A 305 11.23 10.31 21.22
C ALA A 305 11.82 9.91 22.57
N PRO A 306 11.32 10.46 23.69
CA PRO A 306 11.88 10.22 25.01
C PRO A 306 11.41 8.89 25.64
N GLY A 307 10.42 8.23 25.07
CA GLY A 307 9.87 6.98 25.61
C GLY A 307 8.61 6.49 24.88
N SER A 308 8.07 5.38 25.34
CA SER A 308 6.99 4.63 24.69
C SER A 308 5.66 5.40 24.54
N TRP A 309 5.36 6.36 25.42
CA TRP A 309 4.13 7.16 25.34
C TRP A 309 4.05 7.99 24.04
N ALA A 310 5.22 8.44 23.53
CA ALA A 310 5.28 9.22 22.30
C ALA A 310 4.88 8.42 21.04
N VAL A 311 4.96 7.10 21.11
CA VAL A 311 4.63 6.21 19.98
C VAL A 311 3.19 6.40 19.50
N TRP A 312 2.23 6.54 20.40
CA TRP A 312 0.81 6.63 20.09
C TRP A 312 0.44 7.84 19.22
N PRO A 313 0.75 9.08 19.64
CA PRO A 313 0.47 10.23 18.79
C PRO A 313 1.27 10.23 17.50
N LEU A 314 2.51 9.71 17.50
CA LEU A 314 3.33 9.60 16.30
C LEU A 314 2.75 8.61 15.28
N PHE A 315 2.26 7.44 15.71
CA PHE A 315 1.59 6.50 14.82
C PHE A 315 0.25 7.04 14.30
N ALA A 316 -0.53 7.74 15.13
CA ALA A 316 -1.76 8.39 14.66
C ALA A 316 -1.47 9.46 13.59
N ALA A 317 -0.46 10.31 13.81
CA ALA A 317 -0.01 11.30 12.83
C ALA A 317 0.56 10.65 11.57
N TYR A 318 1.26 9.49 11.69
CA TYR A 318 1.72 8.72 10.55
C TYR A 318 0.57 8.21 9.67
N GLY A 319 -0.50 7.73 10.29
CA GLY A 319 -1.72 7.35 9.58
C GLY A 319 -2.34 8.52 8.79
N ALA A 320 -2.34 9.72 9.35
CA ALA A 320 -2.80 10.93 8.67
C ALA A 320 -1.91 11.31 7.48
N TYR A 321 -0.58 11.16 7.61
CA TYR A 321 0.36 11.35 6.51
C TYR A 321 0.05 10.41 5.35
N ILE A 322 -0.09 9.09 5.59
CA ILE A 322 -0.38 8.11 4.53
C ILE A 322 -1.70 8.46 3.84
N ALA A 323 -2.74 8.81 4.60
CA ALA A 323 -4.03 9.22 4.08
C ALA A 323 -3.94 10.46 3.16
N ALA A 324 -3.05 11.41 3.49
CA ALA A 324 -2.81 12.61 2.71
C ALA A 324 -1.97 12.40 1.45
N THR A 325 -1.29 11.24 1.32
CA THR A 325 -0.28 11.08 0.27
C THR A 325 -0.55 9.91 -0.67
N ASP A 326 -0.91 8.73 -0.21
CA ASP A 326 -0.91 7.49 -1.03
C ASP A 326 -1.83 7.59 -2.27
N GLY A 327 -3.11 7.91 -2.09
CA GLY A 327 -4.06 8.04 -3.21
C GLY A 327 -3.87 9.34 -4.01
N ILE A 328 -3.57 10.43 -3.30
CA ILE A 328 -3.50 11.78 -3.87
C ILE A 328 -2.27 11.96 -4.77
N ALA A 329 -1.14 11.32 -4.46
CA ALA A 329 0.04 11.32 -5.32
C ALA A 329 -0.25 10.70 -6.69
N ARG A 330 -0.99 9.59 -6.72
CA ARG A 330 -1.40 8.95 -7.99
C ARG A 330 -2.35 9.85 -8.78
N ALA A 331 -3.29 10.49 -8.10
CA ALA A 331 -4.18 11.44 -8.73
C ALA A 331 -3.40 12.64 -9.31
N TRP A 332 -2.37 13.14 -8.61
CA TRP A 332 -1.50 14.20 -9.10
C TRP A 332 -0.70 13.78 -10.34
N VAL A 333 -0.20 12.54 -10.38
CA VAL A 333 0.42 11.97 -11.60
C VAL A 333 -0.59 11.93 -12.74
N ALA A 334 -1.85 11.53 -12.49
CA ALA A 334 -2.89 11.48 -13.51
C ALA A 334 -3.21 12.84 -14.11
N ASP A 335 -3.18 13.90 -13.29
CA ASP A 335 -3.40 15.28 -13.75
C ASP A 335 -2.30 15.79 -14.70
N GLN A 336 -1.11 15.16 -14.67
CA GLN A 336 0.04 15.61 -15.47
C GLN A 336 0.15 14.93 -16.84
N VAL A 337 -0.64 13.90 -17.11
CA VAL A 337 -0.50 13.09 -18.33
C VAL A 337 -1.82 12.92 -19.06
N PRO A 338 -1.81 12.84 -20.42
CA PRO A 338 -2.98 12.48 -21.19
C PRO A 338 -3.48 11.07 -20.80
N GLY A 339 -4.81 10.86 -20.82
CA GLY A 339 -5.42 9.58 -20.41
C GLY A 339 -4.84 8.34 -21.10
N ARG A 340 -4.43 8.46 -22.38
CA ARG A 340 -3.75 7.41 -23.15
C ARG A 340 -2.36 7.01 -22.59
N ALA A 341 -1.65 7.88 -21.88
CA ALA A 341 -0.31 7.65 -21.34
C ALA A 341 -0.32 7.30 -19.85
N ILE A 342 -1.49 7.24 -19.19
CA ILE A 342 -1.60 7.10 -17.73
C ILE A 342 -1.04 5.76 -17.23
N GLY A 343 -1.21 4.68 -17.98
CA GLY A 343 -0.67 3.36 -17.64
C GLY A 343 0.86 3.35 -17.62
N THR A 344 1.48 3.93 -18.65
CA THR A 344 2.94 4.07 -18.74
C THR A 344 3.47 4.98 -17.64
N ALA A 345 2.80 6.11 -17.36
CA ALA A 345 3.17 7.03 -16.31
C ALA A 345 3.13 6.35 -14.91
N TYR A 346 2.06 5.63 -14.60
CA TYR A 346 1.97 4.86 -13.35
C TYR A 346 3.00 3.75 -13.25
N GLY A 347 3.32 3.08 -14.37
CA GLY A 347 4.39 2.07 -14.42
C GLY A 347 5.75 2.67 -14.06
N ILE A 348 6.14 3.77 -14.71
CA ILE A 348 7.41 4.47 -14.44
C ILE A 348 7.42 5.04 -13.01
N PHE A 349 6.34 5.70 -12.59
CA PHE A 349 6.21 6.24 -11.23
C PHE A 349 6.39 5.17 -10.17
N SER A 350 5.67 4.04 -10.31
CA SER A 350 5.75 2.94 -9.38
C SER A 350 7.14 2.29 -9.37
N ALA A 351 7.77 2.06 -10.54
CA ALA A 351 9.09 1.47 -10.62
C ALA A 351 10.16 2.36 -9.96
N ALA A 352 10.13 3.66 -10.22
CA ALA A 352 11.08 4.61 -9.65
C ALA A 352 10.91 4.74 -8.12
N THR A 353 9.67 4.94 -7.63
CA THR A 353 9.41 5.09 -6.20
C THR A 353 9.66 3.77 -5.43
N GLY A 354 9.34 2.62 -6.03
CA GLY A 354 9.64 1.33 -5.43
C GLY A 354 11.12 1.00 -5.38
N GLY A 355 11.89 1.37 -6.43
CA GLY A 355 13.34 1.27 -6.41
C GLY A 355 13.97 2.19 -5.34
N ALA A 356 13.44 3.41 -5.18
CA ALA A 356 13.87 4.32 -4.13
C ALA A 356 13.55 3.77 -2.73
N LEU A 357 12.35 3.18 -2.52
CA LEU A 357 11.96 2.54 -1.26
C LEU A 357 12.86 1.36 -0.90
N LEU A 358 13.27 0.54 -1.89
CA LEU A 358 14.25 -0.52 -1.70
C LEU A 358 15.56 0.06 -1.14
N LEU A 359 16.11 1.07 -1.79
CA LEU A 359 17.34 1.73 -1.37
C LEU A 359 17.18 2.37 0.02
N ALA A 360 16.07 3.05 0.27
CA ALA A 360 15.74 3.66 1.56
C ALA A 360 15.71 2.62 2.69
N SER A 361 15.08 1.46 2.46
CA SER A 361 14.96 0.41 3.48
C SER A 361 16.29 -0.27 3.79
N ILE A 362 17.11 -0.53 2.75
CA ILE A 362 18.47 -1.05 2.95
C ILE A 362 19.32 -0.03 3.73
N THR A 363 19.29 1.23 3.30
CA THR A 363 20.04 2.33 3.95
C THR A 363 19.58 2.51 5.40
N ALA A 364 18.27 2.47 5.67
CA ALA A 364 17.73 2.56 7.02
C ALA A 364 18.24 1.43 7.92
N GLY A 365 18.28 0.19 7.42
CA GLY A 365 18.83 -0.95 8.16
C GLY A 365 20.32 -0.81 8.48
N LEU A 366 21.12 -0.31 7.53
CA LEU A 366 22.53 -0.03 7.72
C LEU A 366 22.76 1.11 8.74
N LEU A 367 22.05 2.22 8.60
CA LEU A 367 22.14 3.36 9.51
C LEU A 367 21.75 2.95 10.93
N TRP A 368 20.69 2.14 11.07
CA TRP A 368 20.28 1.62 12.37
C TRP A 368 21.37 0.79 13.03
N SER A 369 21.98 -0.11 12.28
CA SER A 369 22.98 -1.07 12.80
C SER A 369 24.36 -0.45 13.07
N HIS A 370 24.77 0.56 12.29
CA HIS A 370 26.13 1.10 12.31
C HIS A 370 26.25 2.52 12.88
N VAL A 371 25.12 3.28 12.94
CA VAL A 371 25.14 4.66 13.44
C VAL A 371 24.29 4.78 14.69
N SER A 372 22.96 4.70 14.56
CA SER A 372 22.02 4.70 15.68
C SER A 372 20.61 4.35 15.23
N PRO A 373 19.73 3.88 16.13
CA PRO A 373 18.31 3.68 15.83
C PRO A 373 17.55 4.95 15.41
N ALA A 374 18.05 6.13 15.76
CA ALA A 374 17.48 7.42 15.35
C ALA A 374 17.89 7.85 13.93
N ALA A 375 19.04 7.40 13.42
CA ALA A 375 19.62 7.87 12.18
C ALA A 375 18.71 7.67 10.93
N PRO A 376 18.02 6.53 10.75
CA PRO A 376 17.06 6.35 9.64
C PRO A 376 15.96 7.41 9.63
N PHE A 377 15.47 7.79 10.81
CA PHE A 377 14.40 8.77 10.94
C PHE A 377 14.86 10.19 10.64
N VAL A 378 16.09 10.54 11.01
CA VAL A 378 16.71 11.83 10.61
C VAL A 378 16.86 11.89 9.09
N LEU A 379 17.34 10.82 8.45
CA LEU A 379 17.45 10.76 7.00
C LEU A 379 16.08 10.92 6.31
N GLY A 380 15.05 10.21 6.82
CA GLY A 380 13.69 10.31 6.29
C GLY A 380 13.09 11.70 6.43
N ALA A 381 13.26 12.34 7.58
CA ALA A 381 12.82 13.72 7.80
C ALA A 381 13.53 14.70 6.86
N SER A 382 14.83 14.52 6.62
CA SER A 382 15.61 15.34 5.69
C SER A 382 15.12 15.17 4.25
N GLY A 383 14.85 13.93 3.82
CA GLY A 383 14.26 13.64 2.51
C GLY A 383 12.90 14.30 2.32
N ALA A 384 12.04 14.25 3.33
CA ALA A 384 10.74 14.92 3.31
C ALA A 384 10.86 16.45 3.24
N ALA A 385 11.81 17.04 3.98
CA ALA A 385 12.06 18.49 3.93
C ALA A 385 12.54 18.94 2.54
N VAL A 386 13.43 18.17 1.92
CA VAL A 386 13.89 18.44 0.54
C VAL A 386 12.73 18.30 -0.47
N ALA A 387 11.95 17.23 -0.37
CA ALA A 387 10.79 17.01 -1.22
C ALA A 387 9.74 18.12 -1.06
N LEU A 388 9.47 18.56 0.16
CA LEU A 388 8.58 19.68 0.45
C LEU A 388 9.10 20.99 -0.14
N ALA A 389 10.39 21.28 -0.01
CA ALA A 389 10.99 22.46 -0.61
C ALA A 389 10.88 22.44 -2.14
N LEU A 390 11.15 21.31 -2.79
CA LEU A 390 10.96 21.13 -4.23
C LEU A 390 9.51 21.33 -4.65
N LEU A 391 8.55 20.80 -3.87
CA LEU A 391 7.13 20.99 -4.10
C LEU A 391 6.73 22.47 -4.04
N LEU A 392 7.18 23.20 -3.03
CA LEU A 392 6.89 24.64 -2.87
C LEU A 392 7.49 25.47 -4.02
N VAL A 393 8.72 25.20 -4.40
CA VAL A 393 9.38 25.89 -5.54
C VAL A 393 8.65 25.58 -6.85
N SER A 394 8.21 24.34 -7.07
CA SER A 394 7.47 23.97 -8.29
C SER A 394 6.08 24.62 -8.34
N SER A 395 5.41 24.75 -7.19
CA SER A 395 4.09 25.38 -7.08
C SER A 395 4.10 26.89 -7.23
N ALA A 396 5.26 27.53 -6.98
CA ALA A 396 5.44 29.00 -7.16
C ALA A 396 5.67 29.41 -8.63
N ARG A 397 5.99 28.46 -9.52
CA ARG A 397 6.18 28.73 -10.95
C ARG A 397 4.83 28.59 -11.66
N PRO A 398 4.29 29.66 -12.31
CA PRO A 398 3.08 29.54 -13.11
C PRO A 398 3.35 28.56 -14.26
N GLY A 399 2.59 27.46 -14.33
CA GLY A 399 2.67 26.50 -15.42
C GLY A 399 2.31 27.16 -16.75
N PRO A 400 2.97 26.85 -17.88
CA PRO A 400 2.52 27.28 -19.18
C PRO A 400 1.19 26.58 -19.50
N GLY A 401 0.06 27.30 -19.33
CA GLY A 401 -1.27 26.81 -19.69
C GLY A 401 -2.30 26.68 -18.56
N ALA A 402 -2.14 27.38 -17.44
CA ALA A 402 -3.21 27.52 -16.47
C ALA A 402 -4.36 28.32 -17.08
N THR A 403 -5.33 27.65 -17.71
CA THR A 403 -6.67 28.23 -17.88
C THR A 403 -7.30 28.39 -16.50
N PRO A 404 -7.84 29.57 -16.16
CA PRO A 404 -8.47 29.78 -14.87
C PRO A 404 -9.66 28.83 -14.73
N ARG A 405 -9.61 27.87 -13.79
CA ARG A 405 -10.77 27.07 -13.37
C ARG A 405 -11.79 27.91 -12.55
N ASP A 406 -11.59 29.21 -12.44
CA ASP A 406 -12.36 30.12 -11.61
C ASP A 406 -13.24 31.11 -12.39
N ALA A 407 -13.63 30.80 -13.62
CA ALA A 407 -14.69 31.56 -14.26
C ALA A 407 -16.05 30.96 -13.87
N PRO A 408 -16.95 31.72 -13.21
CA PRO A 408 -18.33 31.27 -13.00
C PRO A 408 -18.99 31.04 -14.36
N PRO A 409 -19.93 30.09 -14.46
CA PRO A 409 -20.67 29.87 -15.70
C PRO A 409 -21.39 31.17 -16.09
N PRO A 410 -21.45 31.51 -17.40
CA PRO A 410 -22.18 32.67 -17.86
C PRO A 410 -23.64 32.55 -17.47
N ALA A 411 -24.22 33.68 -17.02
CA ALA A 411 -25.57 33.81 -16.53
C ALA A 411 -26.64 33.50 -17.59
#